data_fba393d1cb79b5bb0c9ae1ada3170668
#
_entry.id   fba393d1cb79b5bb0c9ae1ada3170668
#
_cell.length_a   1.000
_cell.length_b   1.000
_cell.length_c   1.000
_cell.angle_alpha   90.00
_cell.angle_beta   90.00
_cell.angle_gamma   90.00
#
_symmetry.space_group_name_H-M   'P 1'
#
loop_
_entity.id
_entity.type
_entity.pdbx_description
1 polymer ?
#
loop_
_entity_poly.entity_id
_entity_poly.type
_entity_poly.pdbx_seq_one_letter_code
_entity_poly.pdbx_strand_id
1 'polypeptide(L)'
;MEKAVKAAMAVISIMLLFSLGAGPVFGDSPDPCELFPQGEAEALMGMEAASARQSGAVSPAGRVCTYFFKKDGGTFDVKVRLSSDGEIAAEGIYDSAADVFARQVQARKKHEYASTKFRELEIPGADAFWNGSSIWALKDGLLFIINVNPPLGGTFATMDEAKTAKEEESLKFSRKILDALLKKLT
;
A
#
# COMPACT_ATOMS: atom_id res chain seq x y z
N MET A 1 84.69 17.19 -12.67
CA MET A 1 84.18 15.83 -12.22
C MET A 1 82.79 15.99 -11.70
N GLU A 2 81.82 15.85 -12.64
CA GLU A 2 80.39 15.99 -12.36
C GLU A 2 79.79 14.63 -12.12
N LYS A 3 79.23 14.44 -10.96
CA LYS A 3 78.41 13.26 -10.70
C LYS A 3 76.90 13.66 -10.83
N ALA A 4 76.32 13.22 -11.92
CA ALA A 4 74.89 13.38 -12.15
C ALA A 4 74.10 12.55 -11.17
N VAL A 5 73.29 13.23 -10.36
CA VAL A 5 72.29 12.59 -9.50
C VAL A 5 70.98 12.47 -10.32
N LYS A 6 70.66 11.26 -10.72
CA LYS A 6 69.35 10.95 -11.33
C LYS A 6 68.28 10.89 -10.24
N ALA A 7 67.45 11.90 -10.17
CA ALA A 7 66.25 11.90 -9.35
C ALA A 7 65.17 11.03 -10.06
N ALA A 8 64.82 9.90 -9.48
CA ALA A 8 63.70 9.08 -9.90
C ALA A 8 62.41 9.68 -9.31
N MET A 9 61.59 10.30 -10.14
CA MET A 9 60.21 10.67 -9.77
C MET A 9 59.35 9.41 -9.80
N ALA A 10 59.04 8.93 -8.62
CA ALA A 10 57.95 7.93 -8.47
C ALA A 10 56.59 8.63 -8.53
N VAL A 11 55.92 8.44 -9.67
CA VAL A 11 54.52 8.92 -9.83
C VAL A 11 53.64 7.92 -9.08
N ILE A 12 53.20 8.31 -7.90
CA ILE A 12 52.17 7.54 -7.15
C ILE A 12 50.81 7.89 -7.78
N SER A 13 50.34 7.03 -8.67
CA SER A 13 48.96 7.03 -9.14
C SER A 13 48.06 6.60 -8.00
N ILE A 14 47.46 7.55 -7.30
CA ILE A 14 46.37 7.30 -6.37
C ILE A 14 45.12 7.05 -7.22
N MET A 15 44.83 5.78 -7.50
CA MET A 15 43.53 5.38 -7.98
C MET A 15 42.52 5.61 -6.85
N LEU A 16 41.83 6.74 -6.87
CA LEU A 16 40.58 6.91 -6.13
C LEU A 16 39.55 5.98 -6.72
N LEU A 17 39.41 4.81 -6.12
CA LEU A 17 38.23 3.96 -6.29
C LEU A 17 37.03 4.72 -5.72
N PHE A 18 36.35 5.47 -6.56
CA PHE A 18 34.98 5.89 -6.30
C PHE A 18 34.13 4.61 -6.24
N SER A 19 34.02 4.04 -5.04
CA SER A 19 32.91 3.13 -4.74
C SER A 19 31.63 3.96 -4.88
N LEU A 20 31.03 3.94 -6.07
CA LEU A 20 29.65 4.30 -6.27
C LEU A 20 28.85 3.35 -5.37
N GLY A 21 28.57 3.80 -4.16
CA GLY A 21 27.60 3.16 -3.31
C GLY A 21 26.30 3.19 -4.11
N ALA A 22 25.91 2.02 -4.65
CA ALA A 22 24.54 1.82 -5.08
C ALA A 22 23.70 2.02 -3.82
N GLY A 23 23.18 3.24 -3.63
CA GLY A 23 22.09 3.47 -2.67
C GLY A 23 20.98 2.50 -3.00
N PRO A 24 20.18 2.09 -2.03
CA PRO A 24 19.03 1.24 -2.29
C PRO A 24 18.22 1.90 -3.41
N VAL A 25 18.09 1.21 -4.55
CA VAL A 25 17.16 1.59 -5.60
C VAL A 25 15.79 1.32 -5.02
N PHE A 26 15.20 2.30 -4.37
CA PHE A 26 13.80 2.26 -3.96
C PHE A 26 12.99 2.27 -5.24
N GLY A 27 12.60 1.07 -5.69
CA GLY A 27 11.71 0.93 -6.84
C GLY A 27 10.36 1.57 -6.54
N ASP A 28 9.72 2.06 -7.60
CA ASP A 28 8.31 2.46 -7.53
C ASP A 28 7.47 1.27 -7.04
N SER A 29 6.35 1.55 -6.35
CA SER A 29 5.40 0.50 -6.02
C SER A 29 4.87 -0.17 -7.28
N PRO A 30 4.60 -1.48 -7.26
CA PRO A 30 3.91 -2.14 -8.36
C PRO A 30 2.60 -1.42 -8.71
N ASP A 31 2.18 -1.49 -9.98
CA ASP A 31 0.91 -0.90 -10.39
C ASP A 31 -0.26 -1.67 -9.75
N PRO A 32 -1.09 -1.04 -8.91
CA PRO A 32 -2.21 -1.72 -8.28
C PRO A 32 -3.29 -2.17 -9.27
N CYS A 33 -3.42 -1.52 -10.45
CA CYS A 33 -4.36 -1.95 -11.47
C CYS A 33 -3.87 -3.21 -12.22
N GLU A 34 -2.56 -3.40 -12.33
CA GLU A 34 -1.97 -4.62 -12.89
C GLU A 34 -2.01 -5.77 -11.88
N LEU A 35 -1.69 -5.48 -10.62
CA LEU A 35 -1.73 -6.51 -9.57
C LEU A 35 -3.14 -7.00 -9.24
N PHE A 36 -4.13 -6.13 -9.31
CA PHE A 36 -5.53 -6.46 -9.10
C PHE A 36 -6.35 -5.91 -10.27
N PRO A 37 -6.39 -6.64 -11.41
CA PRO A 37 -7.04 -6.16 -12.63
C PRO A 37 -8.57 -6.12 -12.51
N GLN A 38 -9.20 -5.34 -13.40
CA GLN A 38 -10.64 -5.10 -13.41
C GLN A 38 -11.47 -6.39 -13.35
N GLY A 39 -11.10 -7.42 -14.10
CA GLY A 39 -11.83 -8.70 -14.09
C GLY A 39 -11.84 -9.40 -12.72
N GLU A 40 -10.80 -9.25 -11.91
CA GLU A 40 -10.79 -9.76 -10.53
C GLU A 40 -11.72 -8.94 -9.63
N ALA A 41 -11.76 -7.62 -9.81
CA ALA A 41 -12.68 -6.75 -9.09
C ALA A 41 -14.15 -7.06 -9.44
N GLU A 42 -14.45 -7.29 -10.72
CA GLU A 42 -15.77 -7.68 -11.21
C GLU A 42 -16.21 -9.05 -10.67
N ALA A 43 -15.31 -10.03 -10.71
CA ALA A 43 -15.57 -11.36 -10.14
C ALA A 43 -15.83 -11.29 -8.62
N LEU A 44 -15.07 -10.44 -7.90
CA LEU A 44 -15.25 -10.23 -6.47
C LEU A 44 -16.60 -9.59 -6.15
N MET A 45 -16.99 -8.56 -6.91
CA MET A 45 -18.22 -7.80 -6.69
C MET A 45 -19.46 -8.45 -7.29
N GLY A 46 -19.28 -9.45 -8.18
CA GLY A 46 -20.37 -10.12 -8.87
C GLY A 46 -21.12 -9.23 -9.86
N MET A 47 -20.46 -8.21 -10.41
CA MET A 47 -21.03 -7.26 -11.37
C MET A 47 -19.94 -6.60 -12.21
N GLU A 48 -20.30 -6.10 -13.40
CA GLU A 48 -19.40 -5.35 -14.26
C GLU A 48 -19.04 -3.98 -13.66
N ALA A 49 -17.79 -3.58 -13.82
CA ALA A 49 -17.34 -2.25 -13.45
C ALA A 49 -17.83 -1.21 -14.47
N ALA A 50 -18.47 -0.17 -13.98
CA ALA A 50 -18.92 0.95 -14.81
C ALA A 50 -17.72 1.78 -15.30
N SER A 51 -16.63 1.84 -14.53
CA SER A 51 -15.37 2.48 -14.92
C SER A 51 -14.24 2.04 -13.99
N ALA A 52 -13.01 2.17 -14.49
CA ALA A 52 -11.78 2.04 -13.73
C ALA A 52 -10.99 3.36 -13.77
N ARG A 53 -10.31 3.69 -12.68
CA ARG A 53 -9.49 4.89 -12.60
C ARG A 53 -8.19 4.60 -11.85
N GLN A 54 -7.08 4.95 -12.50
CA GLN A 54 -5.77 5.02 -11.84
C GLN A 54 -5.47 6.47 -11.43
N SER A 55 -4.88 6.66 -10.28
CA SER A 55 -4.47 7.97 -9.77
C SER A 55 -3.27 7.84 -8.83
N GLY A 56 -2.53 8.94 -8.64
CA GLY A 56 -1.58 9.09 -7.55
C GLY A 56 -2.29 9.38 -6.23
N ALA A 57 -1.64 9.03 -5.13
CA ALA A 57 -2.00 9.44 -3.78
C ALA A 57 -0.92 10.36 -3.23
N VAL A 58 -1.32 11.36 -2.45
CA VAL A 58 -0.41 12.41 -1.96
C VAL A 58 0.16 12.06 -0.59
N SER A 59 -0.63 11.50 0.31
CA SER A 59 -0.16 11.19 1.66
C SER A 59 -0.84 9.93 2.22
N PRO A 60 -0.05 8.90 2.53
CA PRO A 60 1.30 8.63 2.07
C PRO A 60 1.35 8.57 0.54
N ALA A 61 2.47 8.94 -0.09
CA ALA A 61 2.61 8.87 -1.55
C ALA A 61 2.45 7.44 -2.06
N GLY A 62 1.92 7.28 -3.28
CA GLY A 62 1.70 5.95 -3.85
C GLY A 62 0.71 5.96 -5.01
N ARG A 63 0.38 4.78 -5.51
CA ARG A 63 -0.53 4.56 -6.63
C ARG A 63 -1.85 3.99 -6.15
N VAL A 64 -2.94 4.40 -6.80
CA VAL A 64 -4.30 3.98 -6.45
C VAL A 64 -5.01 3.47 -7.70
N CYS A 65 -5.59 2.28 -7.62
CA CYS A 65 -6.55 1.77 -8.57
C CYS A 65 -7.96 1.77 -7.95
N THR A 66 -8.93 2.34 -8.65
CA THR A 66 -10.32 2.38 -8.18
C THR A 66 -11.23 1.86 -9.27
N TYR A 67 -12.05 0.87 -8.94
CA TYR A 67 -13.10 0.33 -9.78
C TYR A 67 -14.45 0.79 -9.24
N PHE A 68 -15.27 1.38 -10.10
CA PHE A 68 -16.59 1.87 -9.76
C PHE A 68 -17.65 0.94 -10.34
N PHE A 69 -18.67 0.66 -9.54
CA PHE A 69 -19.79 -0.21 -9.89
C PHE A 69 -21.11 0.52 -9.68
N LYS A 70 -22.09 0.19 -10.49
CA LYS A 70 -23.46 0.71 -10.37
C LYS A 70 -24.46 -0.42 -10.36
N LYS A 71 -25.35 -0.40 -9.38
CA LYS A 71 -26.45 -1.37 -9.28
C LYS A 71 -27.63 -0.74 -8.54
N ASP A 72 -28.83 -0.88 -9.07
CA ASP A 72 -30.09 -0.44 -8.44
C ASP A 72 -30.06 1.02 -7.93
N GLY A 73 -29.44 1.92 -8.73
CA GLY A 73 -29.27 3.33 -8.39
C GLY A 73 -28.17 3.64 -7.36
N GLY A 74 -27.54 2.61 -6.78
CA GLY A 74 -26.39 2.72 -5.88
C GLY A 74 -25.06 2.76 -6.60
N THR A 75 -24.05 3.38 -5.96
CA THR A 75 -22.66 3.38 -6.42
C THR A 75 -21.81 2.65 -5.39
N PHE A 76 -20.98 1.75 -5.87
CA PHE A 76 -20.08 0.90 -5.07
C PHE A 76 -18.67 1.02 -5.64
N ASP A 77 -17.67 0.73 -4.84
CA ASP A 77 -16.27 0.82 -5.29
C ASP A 77 -15.36 -0.18 -4.61
N VAL A 78 -14.31 -0.53 -5.35
CA VAL A 78 -13.13 -1.24 -4.86
C VAL A 78 -11.94 -0.33 -5.08
N LYS A 79 -11.20 -0.04 -4.03
CA LYS A 79 -10.00 0.79 -4.07
C LYS A 79 -8.81 0.04 -3.50
N VAL A 80 -7.78 -0.10 -4.32
CA VAL A 80 -6.49 -0.70 -3.95
C VAL A 80 -5.42 0.36 -4.08
N ARG A 81 -4.71 0.63 -2.99
CA ARG A 81 -3.59 1.54 -2.96
C ARG A 81 -2.33 0.78 -2.56
N LEU A 82 -1.24 1.08 -3.25
CA LEU A 82 0.10 0.62 -2.95
C LEU A 82 1.02 1.83 -2.80
N SER A 83 1.91 1.75 -1.83
CA SER A 83 2.93 2.76 -1.57
C SER A 83 4.22 2.04 -1.19
N SER A 84 5.33 2.35 -1.83
CA SER A 84 6.65 1.82 -1.47
C SER A 84 7.37 2.74 -0.46
N ASP A 85 8.37 2.19 0.23
CA ASP A 85 9.26 2.98 1.09
C ASP A 85 9.85 4.18 0.32
N GLY A 86 10.25 3.98 -0.94
CA GLY A 86 10.83 5.03 -1.77
C GLY A 86 9.87 6.16 -2.10
N GLU A 87 8.63 5.84 -2.48
CA GLU A 87 7.59 6.85 -2.76
C GLU A 87 7.25 7.65 -1.49
N ILE A 88 7.14 6.95 -0.35
CA ILE A 88 6.82 7.55 0.94
C ILE A 88 7.94 8.46 1.42
N ALA A 89 9.20 7.99 1.36
CA ALA A 89 10.36 8.79 1.75
C ALA A 89 10.53 10.03 0.86
N ALA A 90 10.27 9.90 -0.45
CA ALA A 90 10.33 11.02 -1.39
C ALA A 90 9.27 12.12 -1.11
N GLU A 91 8.14 11.77 -0.49
CA GLU A 91 7.14 12.74 -0.03
C GLU A 91 7.67 13.65 1.10
N GLY A 92 8.60 13.13 1.93
CA GLY A 92 9.26 13.88 3.00
C GLY A 92 8.42 14.10 4.27
N ILE A 93 7.28 13.41 4.41
CA ILE A 93 6.42 13.46 5.61
C ILE A 93 6.69 12.25 6.52
N TYR A 94 6.99 11.11 5.93
CA TYR A 94 7.25 9.85 6.60
C TYR A 94 8.57 9.25 6.09
N ASP A 95 9.24 8.48 6.94
CA ASP A 95 10.52 7.88 6.60
C ASP A 95 10.36 6.59 5.77
N SER A 96 9.25 5.86 5.96
CA SER A 96 9.00 4.56 5.32
C SER A 96 7.54 4.12 5.43
N ALA A 97 7.18 3.05 4.73
CA ALA A 97 5.90 2.36 4.87
C ALA A 97 5.67 1.86 6.31
N ALA A 98 6.72 1.37 6.96
CA ALA A 98 6.66 0.93 8.35
C ALA A 98 6.40 2.08 9.32
N ASP A 99 7.00 3.27 9.10
CA ASP A 99 6.72 4.47 9.91
C ASP A 99 5.25 4.91 9.77
N VAL A 100 4.73 4.97 8.54
CA VAL A 100 3.31 5.26 8.29
C VAL A 100 2.42 4.27 9.01
N PHE A 101 2.67 2.97 8.84
CA PHE A 101 1.89 1.90 9.44
C PHE A 101 1.87 2.01 10.97
N ALA A 102 3.03 2.16 11.60
CA ALA A 102 3.16 2.28 13.06
C ALA A 102 2.41 3.51 13.61
N ARG A 103 2.54 4.67 12.95
CA ARG A 103 1.82 5.89 13.35
C ARG A 103 0.31 5.72 13.21
N GLN A 104 -0.17 5.04 12.17
CA GLN A 104 -1.60 4.76 11.99
C GLN A 104 -2.12 3.83 13.09
N VAL A 105 -1.40 2.76 13.45
CA VAL A 105 -1.75 1.86 14.55
C VAL A 105 -1.86 2.66 15.87
N GLN A 106 -0.84 3.46 16.18
CA GLN A 106 -0.84 4.27 17.41
C GLN A 106 -2.01 5.27 17.45
N ALA A 107 -2.24 6.00 16.35
CA ALA A 107 -3.32 6.96 16.25
C ALA A 107 -4.69 6.30 16.46
N ARG A 108 -4.92 5.11 15.88
CA ARG A 108 -6.18 4.38 16.04
C ARG A 108 -6.37 3.84 17.44
N LYS A 109 -5.32 3.29 18.06
CA LYS A 109 -5.41 2.80 19.45
C LYS A 109 -5.61 3.92 20.48
N LYS A 110 -5.06 5.11 20.22
CA LYS A 110 -5.14 6.25 21.15
C LYS A 110 -6.47 6.98 21.10
N HIS A 111 -7.13 7.03 19.95
CA HIS A 111 -8.37 7.78 19.76
C HIS A 111 -9.58 6.93 20.18
N GLU A 112 -10.37 7.38 21.17
CA GLU A 112 -11.46 6.62 21.77
C GLU A 112 -12.42 6.00 20.74
N TYR A 113 -12.99 6.81 19.84
CA TYR A 113 -13.90 6.28 18.81
C TYR A 113 -13.19 5.34 17.82
N ALA A 114 -11.99 5.69 17.39
CA ALA A 114 -11.26 4.88 16.40
C ALA A 114 -10.83 3.53 16.97
N SER A 115 -10.56 3.44 18.28
CA SER A 115 -10.17 2.20 18.95
C SER A 115 -11.29 1.16 18.94
N THR A 116 -12.56 1.58 18.95
CA THR A 116 -13.71 0.65 18.86
C THR A 116 -13.83 -0.03 17.50
N LYS A 117 -13.25 0.56 16.45
CA LYS A 117 -13.24 0.02 15.08
C LYS A 117 -11.92 -0.66 14.70
N PHE A 118 -10.90 -0.49 15.53
CA PHE A 118 -9.59 -1.06 15.28
C PHE A 118 -9.57 -2.56 15.58
N ARG A 119 -9.10 -3.37 14.62
CA ARG A 119 -8.90 -4.81 14.79
C ARG A 119 -7.55 -5.18 14.16
N GLU A 120 -6.66 -5.78 14.93
CA GLU A 120 -5.48 -6.45 14.38
C GLU A 120 -5.93 -7.67 13.58
N LEU A 121 -5.29 -7.91 12.45
CA LEU A 121 -5.64 -9.01 11.55
C LEU A 121 -4.47 -9.97 11.45
N GLU A 122 -4.75 -11.25 11.62
CA GLU A 122 -3.79 -12.30 11.33
C GLU A 122 -3.76 -12.57 9.83
N ILE A 123 -2.69 -12.11 9.17
CA ILE A 123 -2.42 -12.30 7.74
C ILE A 123 -1.05 -12.94 7.60
N PRO A 124 -0.93 -14.14 7.01
CA PRO A 124 0.36 -14.78 6.83
C PRO A 124 1.34 -13.92 6.01
N GLY A 125 2.50 -13.60 6.61
CA GLY A 125 3.57 -12.87 5.95
C GLY A 125 3.36 -11.35 5.79
N ALA A 126 2.40 -10.76 6.52
CA ALA A 126 2.19 -9.33 6.56
C ALA A 126 1.64 -8.89 7.92
N ASP A 127 2.07 -7.72 8.39
CA ASP A 127 1.41 -7.03 9.50
C ASP A 127 0.15 -6.34 8.96
N ALA A 128 -1.00 -6.51 9.62
CA ALA A 128 -2.23 -5.94 9.12
C ALA A 128 -3.21 -5.52 10.22
N PHE A 129 -4.02 -4.50 9.92
CA PHE A 129 -5.15 -4.10 10.76
C PHE A 129 -6.33 -3.57 9.93
N TRP A 130 -7.51 -3.66 10.51
CA TRP A 130 -8.74 -3.03 10.04
C TRP A 130 -9.02 -1.76 10.84
N ASN A 131 -9.43 -0.69 10.18
CA ASN A 131 -9.70 0.60 10.84
C ASN A 131 -11.18 1.01 10.84
N GLY A 132 -12.08 0.08 10.49
CA GLY A 132 -13.52 0.35 10.35
C GLY A 132 -13.96 0.61 8.90
N SER A 133 -13.03 0.84 7.96
CA SER A 133 -13.34 1.09 6.55
C SER A 133 -12.33 0.51 5.57
N SER A 134 -11.11 0.25 6.01
CA SER A 134 -10.02 -0.21 5.15
C SER A 134 -9.12 -1.19 5.88
N ILE A 135 -8.57 -2.15 5.16
CA ILE A 135 -7.41 -2.91 5.63
C ILE A 135 -6.16 -2.10 5.30
N TRP A 136 -5.30 -1.98 6.29
CA TRP A 136 -3.93 -1.52 6.17
C TRP A 136 -3.03 -2.71 6.38
N ALA A 137 -2.10 -2.94 5.45
CA ALA A 137 -1.14 -4.03 5.58
C ALA A 137 0.26 -3.58 5.18
N LEU A 138 1.26 -4.14 5.85
CA LEU A 138 2.68 -3.87 5.60
C LEU A 138 3.38 -5.19 5.29
N LYS A 139 4.08 -5.24 4.15
CA LYS A 139 4.94 -6.36 3.76
C LYS A 139 6.12 -5.86 2.94
N ASP A 140 7.35 -6.21 3.33
CA ASP A 140 8.58 -6.00 2.56
C ASP A 140 8.75 -4.56 2.03
N GLY A 141 8.46 -3.54 2.86
CA GLY A 141 8.54 -2.12 2.48
C GLY A 141 7.40 -1.63 1.58
N LEU A 142 6.36 -2.44 1.38
CA LEU A 142 5.13 -2.06 0.69
C LEU A 142 3.99 -1.87 1.70
N LEU A 143 3.31 -0.73 1.59
CA LEU A 143 2.09 -0.42 2.32
C LEU A 143 0.89 -0.62 1.40
N PHE A 144 -0.03 -1.46 1.82
CA PHE A 144 -1.31 -1.74 1.16
C PHE A 144 -2.42 -1.03 1.93
N ILE A 145 -3.30 -0.30 1.21
CA ILE A 145 -4.52 0.24 1.79
C ILE A 145 -5.67 -0.19 0.87
N ILE A 146 -6.53 -1.07 1.38
CA ILE A 146 -7.60 -1.68 0.62
C ILE A 146 -8.93 -1.26 1.23
N ASN A 147 -9.77 -0.64 0.42
CA ASN A 147 -11.12 -0.25 0.79
C ASN A 147 -12.11 -0.85 -0.21
N VAL A 148 -13.17 -1.45 0.30
CA VAL A 148 -14.27 -1.95 -0.51
C VAL A 148 -15.57 -1.38 0.04
N ASN A 149 -16.35 -0.78 -0.82
CA ASN A 149 -17.71 -0.36 -0.55
C ASN A 149 -18.68 -1.30 -1.29
N PRO A 150 -19.04 -2.46 -0.71
CA PRO A 150 -19.86 -3.45 -1.40
C PRO A 150 -21.35 -3.09 -1.38
N PRO A 151 -22.15 -3.62 -2.32
CA PRO A 151 -23.60 -3.62 -2.17
C PRO A 151 -23.99 -4.47 -0.97
N LEU A 152 -24.98 -4.02 -0.23
CA LEU A 152 -25.62 -4.85 0.81
C LEU A 152 -26.82 -5.57 0.22
N GLY A 153 -26.90 -6.87 0.46
CA GLY A 153 -28.10 -7.65 0.20
C GLY A 153 -28.98 -7.72 1.44
N GLY A 154 -30.30 -7.83 1.23
CA GLY A 154 -31.25 -8.05 2.31
C GLY A 154 -31.88 -6.77 2.89
N THR A 155 -32.75 -6.97 3.88
CA THR A 155 -33.41 -5.93 4.66
C THR A 155 -32.86 -5.92 6.08
N PHE A 156 -32.65 -4.74 6.64
CA PHE A 156 -32.13 -4.56 7.99
C PHE A 156 -33.19 -3.89 8.85
N ALA A 157 -33.34 -4.32 10.09
CA ALA A 157 -34.31 -3.74 11.01
C ALA A 157 -33.89 -2.34 11.48
N THR A 158 -32.58 -2.08 11.54
CA THR A 158 -32.02 -0.80 11.98
C THR A 158 -30.88 -0.32 11.09
N MET A 159 -30.57 0.99 11.14
CA MET A 159 -29.40 1.57 10.47
C MET A 159 -28.09 1.02 11.03
N ASP A 160 -28.04 0.67 12.31
CA ASP A 160 -26.83 0.17 12.94
C ASP A 160 -26.54 -1.26 12.51
N GLU A 161 -27.58 -2.10 12.33
CA GLU A 161 -27.43 -3.42 11.71
C GLU A 161 -26.91 -3.30 10.27
N ALA A 162 -27.46 -2.39 9.47
CA ALA A 162 -27.00 -2.15 8.11
C ALA A 162 -25.53 -1.70 8.07
N LYS A 163 -25.12 -0.78 8.96
CA LYS A 163 -23.72 -0.35 9.07
C LYS A 163 -22.79 -1.50 9.47
N THR A 164 -23.17 -2.29 10.46
CA THR A 164 -22.38 -3.42 10.92
C THR A 164 -22.22 -4.44 9.81
N ALA A 165 -23.29 -4.79 9.12
CA ALA A 165 -23.26 -5.72 7.98
C ALA A 165 -22.35 -5.18 6.86
N LYS A 166 -22.39 -3.87 6.59
CA LYS A 166 -21.55 -3.22 5.60
C LYS A 166 -20.07 -3.28 5.98
N GLU A 167 -19.73 -3.00 7.24
CA GLU A 167 -18.35 -3.10 7.74
C GLU A 167 -17.82 -4.53 7.61
N GLU A 168 -18.60 -5.55 7.97
CA GLU A 168 -18.18 -6.95 7.89
C GLU A 168 -18.02 -7.42 6.43
N GLU A 169 -18.92 -7.07 5.53
CA GLU A 169 -18.76 -7.38 4.09
C GLU A 169 -17.57 -6.63 3.49
N SER A 170 -17.37 -5.36 3.84
CA SER A 170 -16.20 -4.58 3.40
C SER A 170 -14.89 -5.23 3.88
N LEU A 171 -14.80 -5.62 5.15
CA LEU A 171 -13.64 -6.33 5.69
C LEU A 171 -13.40 -7.65 4.98
N LYS A 172 -14.43 -8.45 4.78
CA LYS A 172 -14.36 -9.76 4.10
C LYS A 172 -13.83 -9.63 2.66
N PHE A 173 -14.35 -8.66 1.89
CA PHE A 173 -13.88 -8.43 0.53
C PHE A 173 -12.47 -7.85 0.49
N SER A 174 -12.16 -6.88 1.36
CA SER A 174 -10.81 -6.32 1.46
C SER A 174 -9.76 -7.38 1.82
N ARG A 175 -10.12 -8.35 2.67
CA ARG A 175 -9.24 -9.48 3.03
C ARG A 175 -8.97 -10.38 1.83
N LYS A 176 -9.99 -10.72 1.03
CA LYS A 176 -9.82 -11.51 -0.20
C LYS A 176 -8.88 -10.82 -1.21
N ILE A 177 -8.99 -9.50 -1.34
CA ILE A 177 -8.11 -8.72 -2.22
C ILE A 177 -6.67 -8.78 -1.68
N LEU A 178 -6.47 -8.53 -0.39
CA LEU A 178 -5.14 -8.58 0.22
C LEU A 178 -4.49 -9.96 0.01
N ASP A 179 -5.22 -11.04 0.27
CA ASP A 179 -4.72 -12.41 0.07
C ASP A 179 -4.32 -12.68 -1.39
N ALA A 180 -5.10 -12.15 -2.37
CA ALA A 180 -4.77 -12.27 -3.79
C ALA A 180 -3.51 -11.47 -4.16
N LEU A 181 -3.36 -10.25 -3.65
CA LEU A 181 -2.19 -9.40 -3.87
C LEU A 181 -0.92 -10.02 -3.28
N LEU A 182 -0.98 -10.49 -2.03
CA LEU A 182 0.16 -11.08 -1.34
C LEU A 182 0.68 -12.35 -2.06
N LYS A 183 -0.20 -13.15 -2.66
CA LYS A 183 0.18 -14.32 -3.46
C LYS A 183 0.91 -13.97 -4.75
N LYS A 184 0.66 -12.80 -5.32
CA LYS A 184 1.32 -12.33 -6.57
C LYS A 184 2.69 -11.70 -6.31
N LEU A 185 2.98 -11.36 -5.05
CA LEU A 185 4.23 -10.74 -4.62
C LEU A 185 5.19 -11.72 -3.91
N THR A 186 4.86 -13.00 -3.92
CA THR A 186 5.72 -14.10 -3.46
C THR A 186 6.36 -14.78 -4.66
#